data_96d9477aaa78eb91c051cd03188630d8
#
_entry.id   96d9477aaa78eb91c051cd03188630d8
#
_cell.length_a   1.000
_cell.length_b   1.000
_cell.length_c   1.000
_cell.angle_alpha   90.00
_cell.angle_beta   90.00
_cell.angle_gamma   90.00
#
_symmetry.space_group_name_H-M   'P 1'
#
loop_
_entity.id
_entity.type
_entity.pdbx_description
1 polymer ?
#
loop_
_entity_poly.entity_id
_entity_poly.type
_entity_poly.pdbx_seq_one_letter_code
_entity_poly.pdbx_strand_id
1 'polypeptide(L)'
;DDWAISPLLKGIAQTVTFKGKNCSINYSELIQVWYSTEDSVDPDDFVQLESFNNPGYSYRVVRTDGWGDFSFELPEGALRFAIRVVSNDGMMFMLDDVCFVDADATVGLVLTGYNVYCDGVKLNDEPVTTAGFTHMGADQSVDHTYHVTAVYNRGESEASYITLSKSGLGMVAGDNAAITVDGRQIVVSGVEGKPVRIVATDGK
;
A
#
# COMPACT_ATOMS: atom_id res chain seq x y z
N ASP A 1 24.99 -1.44 15.29
CA ASP A 1 24.68 -1.29 13.85
C ASP A 1 23.23 -1.64 13.60
N ASP A 2 22.51 -0.80 12.89
CA ASP A 2 21.10 -0.99 12.55
C ASP A 2 20.97 -1.41 11.10
N TRP A 3 20.16 -2.43 10.84
CA TRP A 3 19.91 -2.99 9.52
C TRP A 3 18.45 -2.84 9.12
N ALA A 4 18.19 -2.21 7.99
CA ALA A 4 16.89 -2.22 7.33
C ALA A 4 16.97 -3.18 6.14
N ILE A 5 16.38 -4.37 6.27
CA ILE A 5 16.43 -5.44 5.27
C ILE A 5 15.14 -5.41 4.43
N SER A 6 15.28 -5.51 3.11
CA SER A 6 14.14 -5.53 2.18
C SER A 6 13.30 -6.80 2.32
N PRO A 7 12.03 -6.79 1.87
CA PRO A 7 11.32 -8.01 1.51
C PRO A 7 12.09 -8.80 0.44
N LEU A 8 11.60 -10.01 0.11
CA LEU A 8 12.13 -10.81 -0.97
C LEU A 8 12.01 -10.06 -2.31
N LEU A 9 13.08 -10.06 -3.09
CA LEU A 9 13.15 -9.44 -4.41
C LEU A 9 12.99 -10.49 -5.51
N LYS A 10 12.77 -10.01 -6.73
CA LYS A 10 12.58 -10.86 -7.91
C LYS A 10 13.86 -11.51 -8.43
N GLY A 11 15.03 -11.12 -7.95
CA GLY A 11 16.31 -11.63 -8.41
C GLY A 11 16.77 -11.06 -9.76
N ILE A 12 16.17 -10.00 -10.26
CA ILE A 12 16.60 -9.30 -11.47
C ILE A 12 17.52 -8.13 -11.13
N ALA A 13 18.41 -7.78 -12.03
CA ALA A 13 19.16 -6.53 -11.93
C ALA A 13 18.19 -5.35 -11.92
N GLN A 14 18.35 -4.42 -10.96
CA GLN A 14 17.44 -3.30 -10.80
C GLN A 14 18.09 -2.13 -10.09
N THR A 15 17.59 -0.93 -10.37
CA THR A 15 17.92 0.28 -9.61
C THR A 15 16.97 0.37 -8.40
N VAL A 16 17.54 0.50 -7.21
CA VAL A 16 16.81 0.86 -5.99
C VAL A 16 17.01 2.33 -5.72
N THR A 17 15.92 3.03 -5.40
CA THR A 17 15.96 4.44 -5.00
C THR A 17 15.37 4.63 -3.62
N PHE A 18 15.86 5.61 -2.89
CA PHE A 18 15.30 5.98 -1.59
C PHE A 18 15.61 7.42 -1.23
N LYS A 19 14.86 7.96 -0.29
CA LYS A 19 15.18 9.22 0.37
C LYS A 19 15.80 8.96 1.72
N GLY A 20 16.88 9.68 2.00
CA GLY A 20 17.59 9.60 3.26
C GLY A 20 17.83 10.98 3.87
N LYS A 21 17.81 11.05 5.18
CA LYS A 21 18.07 12.28 5.94
C LYS A 21 18.68 11.95 7.28
N ASN A 22 19.69 12.74 7.68
CA ASN A 22 20.14 12.78 9.07
C ASN A 22 19.35 13.84 9.85
N CYS A 23 19.24 13.70 11.15
CA CYS A 23 18.43 14.62 11.96
C CYS A 23 19.11 15.97 12.25
N SER A 24 20.41 16.07 12.01
CA SER A 24 21.17 17.30 12.24
C SER A 24 22.34 17.40 11.28
N ILE A 25 22.52 18.55 10.64
CA ILE A 25 23.66 18.82 9.77
C ILE A 25 25.02 18.76 10.48
N ASN A 26 25.02 18.85 11.80
CA ASN A 26 26.25 18.80 12.59
C ASN A 26 26.74 17.37 12.84
N TYR A 27 25.87 16.37 12.67
CA TYR A 27 26.18 14.95 12.87
C TYR A 27 25.91 14.21 11.58
N SER A 28 26.97 13.73 10.95
CA SER A 28 26.85 12.92 9.74
C SER A 28 26.46 11.49 10.11
N GLU A 29 25.59 10.90 9.30
CA GLU A 29 25.32 9.45 9.37
C GLU A 29 26.15 8.74 8.32
N LEU A 30 26.63 7.55 8.69
CA LEU A 30 27.40 6.68 7.80
C LEU A 30 26.56 5.47 7.46
N ILE A 31 26.32 5.27 6.17
CA ILE A 31 25.49 4.17 5.69
C ILE A 31 26.24 3.30 4.69
N GLN A 32 25.85 2.03 4.65
CA GLN A 32 26.30 1.04 3.68
C GLN A 32 25.08 0.42 3.03
N VAL A 33 25.25 -0.07 1.81
CA VAL A 33 24.29 -0.95 1.15
C VAL A 33 24.90 -2.33 1.03
N TRP A 34 24.09 -3.34 1.33
CA TRP A 34 24.45 -4.75 1.27
C TRP A 34 23.40 -5.49 0.46
N TYR A 35 23.72 -6.63 -0.13
CA TYR A 35 22.75 -7.51 -0.80
C TYR A 35 23.07 -8.96 -0.52
N SER A 36 22.03 -9.81 -0.62
CA SER A 36 22.17 -11.28 -0.55
C SER A 36 21.57 -11.91 -1.79
N THR A 37 22.18 -12.98 -2.26
CA THR A 37 21.65 -13.86 -3.31
C THR A 37 20.83 -15.01 -2.72
N GLU A 38 20.66 -15.03 -1.40
CA GLU A 38 19.86 -16.01 -0.68
C GLU A 38 18.61 -15.34 -0.07
N ASP A 39 17.54 -16.11 0.14
CA ASP A 39 16.37 -15.65 0.88
C ASP A 39 16.65 -15.73 2.40
N SER A 40 17.56 -14.89 2.86
CA SER A 40 17.99 -14.82 4.26
C SER A 40 17.85 -13.41 4.80
N VAL A 41 17.63 -13.31 6.10
CA VAL A 41 17.68 -12.06 6.88
C VAL A 41 18.86 -12.04 7.85
N ASP A 42 19.73 -13.05 7.80
CA ASP A 42 20.95 -13.09 8.59
C ASP A 42 21.99 -12.15 7.97
N PRO A 43 22.52 -11.16 8.70
CA PRO A 43 23.55 -10.24 8.19
C PRO A 43 24.79 -10.93 7.62
N ASP A 44 25.13 -12.13 8.10
CA ASP A 44 26.32 -12.89 7.65
C ASP A 44 26.17 -13.40 6.20
N ASP A 45 24.93 -13.47 5.67
CA ASP A 45 24.63 -13.89 4.31
C ASP A 45 24.64 -12.72 3.29
N PHE A 46 24.98 -11.53 3.73
CA PHE A 46 25.01 -10.35 2.90
C PHE A 46 26.43 -9.95 2.48
N VAL A 47 26.55 -9.45 1.27
CA VAL A 47 27.78 -8.90 0.69
C VAL A 47 27.62 -7.40 0.51
N GLN A 48 28.64 -6.62 0.87
CA GLN A 48 28.59 -5.18 0.72
C GLN A 48 28.61 -4.74 -0.75
N LEU A 49 27.72 -3.82 -1.10
CA LEU A 49 27.69 -3.17 -2.40
C LEU A 49 28.64 -1.95 -2.39
N GLU A 50 29.92 -2.20 -2.64
CA GLU A 50 30.97 -1.18 -2.54
C GLU A 50 30.78 0.01 -3.51
N SER A 51 30.09 -0.21 -4.64
CA SER A 51 29.78 0.85 -5.61
C SER A 51 28.90 1.97 -5.04
N PHE A 52 28.20 1.72 -3.95
CA PHE A 52 27.40 2.73 -3.24
C PHE A 52 28.26 3.64 -2.36
N ASN A 53 29.43 3.22 -1.93
CA ASN A 53 30.27 3.95 -0.99
C ASN A 53 30.85 5.24 -1.59
N ASN A 54 31.25 6.18 -0.74
CA ASN A 54 32.07 7.29 -1.18
C ASN A 54 33.47 6.78 -1.62
N PRO A 55 34.07 7.39 -2.65
CA PRO A 55 35.41 6.99 -3.09
C PRO A 55 36.43 6.98 -1.96
N GLY A 56 37.11 5.83 -1.77
CA GLY A 56 38.11 5.65 -0.73
C GLY A 56 37.59 5.34 0.67
N TYR A 57 36.29 5.11 0.81
CA TYR A 57 35.63 4.76 2.07
C TYR A 57 34.87 3.45 1.93
N SER A 58 34.64 2.76 3.07
CA SER A 58 33.77 1.56 3.14
C SER A 58 32.31 1.92 3.46
N TYR A 59 31.92 3.19 3.28
CA TYR A 59 30.57 3.71 3.59
C TYR A 59 30.27 4.94 2.74
N ARG A 60 29.00 5.35 2.76
CA ARG A 60 28.55 6.65 2.24
C ARG A 60 28.19 7.58 3.38
N VAL A 61 28.68 8.83 3.29
CA VAL A 61 28.37 9.88 4.26
C VAL A 61 27.04 10.51 3.89
N VAL A 62 26.10 10.55 4.83
CA VAL A 62 24.86 11.33 4.72
C VAL A 62 24.97 12.55 5.62
N ARG A 63 24.95 13.71 5.00
CA ARG A 63 24.96 15.00 5.68
C ARG A 63 24.08 15.99 4.93
N THR A 64 22.80 15.98 5.25
CA THR A 64 21.79 16.77 4.57
C THR A 64 20.99 17.57 5.59
N ASP A 65 20.58 18.78 5.24
CA ASP A 65 19.62 19.59 6.02
C ASP A 65 18.16 19.32 5.63
N GLY A 66 17.96 18.45 4.64
CA GLY A 66 16.69 18.00 4.12
C GLY A 66 16.77 16.57 3.62
N TRP A 67 15.72 16.11 2.98
CA TRP A 67 15.69 14.81 2.31
C TRP A 67 16.62 14.83 1.08
N GLY A 68 17.56 13.90 1.04
CA GLY A 68 18.44 13.66 -0.11
C GLY A 68 17.99 12.42 -0.87
N ASP A 69 18.14 12.45 -2.20
CA ASP A 69 17.84 11.31 -3.07
C ASP A 69 19.08 10.42 -3.20
N PHE A 70 18.88 9.12 -3.05
CA PHE A 70 19.91 8.10 -3.16
C PHE A 70 19.46 7.02 -4.13
N SER A 71 20.42 6.42 -4.83
CA SER A 71 20.17 5.26 -5.67
C SER A 71 21.39 4.32 -5.68
N PHE A 72 21.11 3.04 -5.96
CA PHE A 72 22.13 2.03 -6.18
C PHE A 72 21.61 0.94 -7.13
N GLU A 73 22.55 0.29 -7.81
CA GLU A 73 22.25 -0.79 -8.73
C GLU A 73 22.45 -2.14 -8.04
N LEU A 74 21.39 -2.94 -7.96
CA LEU A 74 21.49 -4.33 -7.53
C LEU A 74 21.86 -5.23 -8.72
N PRO A 75 22.78 -6.19 -8.51
CA PRO A 75 23.11 -7.17 -9.54
C PRO A 75 21.97 -8.16 -9.77
N GLU A 76 22.00 -8.84 -10.91
CA GLU A 76 21.17 -10.02 -11.16
C GLU A 76 21.44 -11.09 -10.09
N GLY A 77 20.40 -11.77 -9.63
CA GLY A 77 20.46 -12.78 -8.57
C GLY A 77 20.29 -12.19 -7.16
N ALA A 78 20.28 -10.87 -6.98
CA ALA A 78 20.03 -10.30 -5.65
C ALA A 78 18.59 -10.57 -5.21
N LEU A 79 18.43 -11.33 -4.13
CA LEU A 79 17.13 -11.69 -3.54
C LEU A 79 16.73 -10.79 -2.38
N ARG A 80 17.70 -10.12 -1.73
CA ARG A 80 17.46 -9.09 -0.72
C ARG A 80 18.51 -8.01 -0.80
N PHE A 81 18.17 -6.80 -0.34
CA PHE A 81 19.15 -5.78 -0.02
C PHE A 81 18.96 -5.31 1.42
N ALA A 82 19.96 -4.66 1.95
CA ALA A 82 19.89 -4.01 3.24
C ALA A 82 20.59 -2.66 3.20
N ILE A 83 20.03 -1.70 3.93
CA ILE A 83 20.67 -0.44 4.27
C ILE A 83 21.13 -0.55 5.72
N ARG A 84 22.43 -0.46 5.94
CA ARG A 84 23.06 -0.58 7.26
C ARG A 84 23.57 0.78 7.70
N VAL A 85 23.24 1.20 8.91
CA VAL A 85 23.80 2.38 9.55
C VAL A 85 25.02 1.93 10.37
N VAL A 86 26.17 2.51 10.07
CA VAL A 86 27.46 2.18 10.72
C VAL A 86 28.06 3.38 11.44
N SER A 87 27.25 4.40 11.70
CA SER A 87 27.67 5.61 12.41
C SER A 87 28.17 5.26 13.82
N ASN A 88 29.28 5.89 14.19
CA ASN A 88 29.73 5.95 15.56
C ASN A 88 29.60 7.40 15.99
N ASP A 89 28.84 7.67 17.05
CA ASP A 89 28.48 9.05 17.48
C ASP A 89 27.55 9.80 16.49
N GLY A 90 26.71 9.05 15.77
CA GLY A 90 25.57 9.58 15.00
C GLY A 90 24.37 9.86 15.90
N MET A 91 23.33 10.48 15.34
CA MET A 91 22.08 10.72 16.08
C MET A 91 20.93 9.85 15.53
N MET A 92 20.60 10.04 14.26
CA MET A 92 19.48 9.33 13.63
C MET A 92 19.60 9.44 12.11
N PHE A 93 19.48 8.30 11.44
CA PHE A 93 19.22 8.22 10.01
C PHE A 93 17.74 7.95 9.77
N MET A 94 17.12 8.76 8.94
CA MET A 94 15.74 8.61 8.51
C MET A 94 15.71 8.12 7.07
N LEU A 95 14.87 7.12 6.80
CA LEU A 95 14.70 6.47 5.50
C LEU A 95 13.24 6.60 5.06
N ASP A 96 13.00 6.98 3.79
CA ASP A 96 11.67 7.12 3.20
C ASP A 96 11.69 6.84 1.70
N ASP A 97 10.52 6.71 1.09
CA ASP A 97 10.30 6.54 -0.36
C ASP A 97 11.20 5.44 -0.98
N VAL A 98 11.34 4.30 -0.33
CA VAL A 98 12.16 3.19 -0.85
C VAL A 98 11.42 2.50 -2.00
N CYS A 99 11.96 2.61 -3.22
CA CYS A 99 11.39 2.04 -4.43
C CYS A 99 12.27 0.92 -4.98
N PHE A 100 11.69 -0.24 -5.20
CA PHE A 100 12.34 -1.44 -5.76
C PHE A 100 11.30 -2.39 -6.37
N VAL A 101 11.78 -3.41 -7.09
CA VAL A 101 10.95 -4.48 -7.67
C VAL A 101 11.01 -5.70 -6.75
N ASP A 102 9.93 -5.98 -6.03
CA ASP A 102 9.83 -7.14 -5.14
C ASP A 102 9.58 -8.46 -5.92
N ALA A 103 9.62 -9.58 -5.21
CA ALA A 103 9.45 -10.91 -5.81
C ALA A 103 8.09 -11.07 -6.51
N ASP A 104 7.09 -10.38 -6.02
CA ASP A 104 5.71 -10.43 -6.55
C ASP A 104 5.40 -9.32 -7.56
N ALA A 105 6.37 -8.45 -7.86
CA ALA A 105 6.18 -7.29 -8.74
C ALA A 105 5.84 -7.60 -10.21
N THR A 106 5.70 -8.90 -10.60
CA THR A 106 5.14 -9.27 -11.89
C THR A 106 3.69 -8.89 -12.05
N VAL A 107 3.02 -8.65 -10.93
CA VAL A 107 1.61 -8.26 -10.91
C VAL A 107 1.52 -7.00 -10.07
N GLY A 108 1.44 -5.86 -10.71
CA GLY A 108 1.06 -4.62 -10.03
C GLY A 108 -0.22 -4.85 -9.22
N LEU A 109 -0.58 -3.92 -8.38
CA LEU A 109 -1.85 -3.98 -7.66
C LEU A 109 -2.98 -4.02 -8.72
N VAL A 110 -3.50 -5.20 -8.98
CA VAL A 110 -4.58 -5.42 -9.97
C VAL A 110 -5.89 -5.49 -9.22
N LEU A 111 -6.77 -4.55 -9.49
CA LEU A 111 -8.14 -4.60 -9.02
C LEU A 111 -8.86 -5.76 -9.72
N THR A 112 -9.37 -6.71 -8.93
CA THR A 112 -10.13 -7.87 -9.44
C THR A 112 -11.63 -7.69 -9.32
N GLY A 113 -12.09 -6.74 -8.49
CA GLY A 113 -13.50 -6.43 -8.29
C GLY A 113 -13.76 -5.82 -6.91
N TYR A 114 -14.99 -5.96 -6.44
CA TYR A 114 -15.44 -5.41 -5.17
C TYR A 114 -16.22 -6.43 -4.37
N ASN A 115 -16.05 -6.42 -3.04
CA ASN A 115 -16.92 -7.12 -2.13
C ASN A 115 -17.93 -6.14 -1.52
N VAL A 116 -19.17 -6.56 -1.43
CA VAL A 116 -20.29 -5.79 -0.88
C VAL A 116 -20.80 -6.48 0.37
N TYR A 117 -21.02 -5.72 1.41
CA TYR A 117 -21.47 -6.23 2.70
C TYR A 117 -22.71 -5.46 3.17
N CYS A 118 -23.60 -6.15 3.90
CA CYS A 118 -24.70 -5.58 4.63
C CYS A 118 -24.65 -6.07 6.07
N ASP A 119 -24.63 -5.16 7.03
CA ASP A 119 -24.58 -5.46 8.47
C ASP A 119 -23.46 -6.45 8.86
N GLY A 120 -22.30 -6.32 8.18
CA GLY A 120 -21.14 -7.19 8.37
C GLY A 120 -21.19 -8.52 7.62
N VAL A 121 -22.29 -8.84 6.93
CA VAL A 121 -22.43 -10.06 6.13
C VAL A 121 -22.09 -9.77 4.66
N LYS A 122 -21.19 -10.57 4.08
CA LYS A 122 -20.84 -10.48 2.66
C LYS A 122 -22.01 -10.92 1.79
N LEU A 123 -22.33 -10.13 0.77
CA LEU A 123 -23.50 -10.35 -0.10
C LEU A 123 -23.16 -11.02 -1.44
N ASN A 124 -21.89 -11.03 -1.84
CA ASN A 124 -21.43 -11.63 -3.10
C ASN A 124 -20.43 -12.75 -2.83
N ASP A 125 -20.55 -13.86 -3.56
CA ASP A 125 -19.61 -14.98 -3.47
C ASP A 125 -18.29 -14.65 -4.18
N GLU A 126 -18.38 -14.10 -5.40
CA GLU A 126 -17.25 -13.65 -6.21
C GLU A 126 -17.19 -12.12 -6.28
N PRO A 127 -16.00 -11.51 -6.42
CA PRO A 127 -15.87 -10.07 -6.53
C PRO A 127 -16.72 -9.48 -7.67
N VAL A 128 -17.48 -8.44 -7.38
CA VAL A 128 -18.30 -7.72 -8.36
C VAL A 128 -17.41 -6.92 -9.29
N THR A 129 -17.46 -7.18 -10.58
CA THR A 129 -16.64 -6.50 -11.61
C THR A 129 -17.40 -5.41 -12.36
N THR A 130 -18.72 -5.32 -12.14
CA THR A 130 -19.58 -4.29 -12.76
C THR A 130 -19.79 -3.13 -11.82
N ALA A 131 -20.14 -1.96 -12.38
CA ALA A 131 -20.38 -0.72 -11.62
C ALA A 131 -21.75 -0.72 -10.90
N GLY A 132 -22.21 -1.87 -10.39
CA GLY A 132 -23.46 -1.95 -9.67
C GLY A 132 -23.69 -3.29 -8.99
N PHE A 133 -24.35 -3.24 -7.84
CA PHE A 133 -24.78 -4.41 -7.09
C PHE A 133 -26.21 -4.20 -6.58
N THR A 134 -27.04 -5.23 -6.66
CA THR A 134 -28.42 -5.19 -6.17
C THR A 134 -28.57 -6.18 -5.01
N HIS A 135 -28.89 -5.68 -3.83
CA HIS A 135 -29.25 -6.52 -2.68
C HIS A 135 -30.73 -6.92 -2.76
N MET A 136 -30.98 -8.13 -3.30
CA MET A 136 -32.34 -8.67 -3.38
C MET A 136 -32.84 -9.13 -2.02
N GLY A 137 -34.01 -8.67 -1.62
CA GLY A 137 -34.67 -9.12 -0.38
C GLY A 137 -34.17 -8.42 0.90
N ALA A 138 -33.52 -7.28 0.79
CA ALA A 138 -33.19 -6.47 1.96
C ALA A 138 -34.47 -6.08 2.74
N ASP A 139 -34.43 -6.23 4.08
CA ASP A 139 -35.53 -5.82 4.94
C ASP A 139 -35.60 -4.31 5.09
N GLN A 140 -36.50 -3.69 4.34
CA GLN A 140 -36.67 -2.23 4.32
C GLN A 140 -37.27 -1.65 5.61
N SER A 141 -37.68 -2.49 6.57
CA SER A 141 -38.26 -2.07 7.83
C SER A 141 -37.24 -1.73 8.91
N VAL A 142 -35.96 -2.01 8.67
CA VAL A 142 -34.85 -1.79 9.59
C VAL A 142 -33.73 -0.95 8.93
N ASP A 143 -32.89 -0.36 9.75
CA ASP A 143 -31.70 0.33 9.27
C ASP A 143 -30.64 -0.70 8.86
N HIS A 144 -29.96 -0.45 7.75
CA HIS A 144 -28.86 -1.29 7.27
C HIS A 144 -27.58 -0.50 7.12
N THR A 145 -26.46 -1.10 7.53
CA THR A 145 -25.14 -0.56 7.25
C THR A 145 -24.48 -1.37 6.15
N TYR A 146 -24.29 -0.74 5.00
CA TYR A 146 -23.54 -1.31 3.89
C TYR A 146 -22.11 -0.85 3.91
N HIS A 147 -21.20 -1.71 3.46
CA HIS A 147 -19.86 -1.30 3.12
C HIS A 147 -19.34 -2.06 1.89
N VAL A 148 -18.36 -1.45 1.24
CA VAL A 148 -17.72 -1.99 0.05
C VAL A 148 -16.21 -1.95 0.25
N THR A 149 -15.53 -3.03 -0.14
CA THR A 149 -14.08 -3.11 -0.24
C THR A 149 -13.67 -3.35 -1.69
N ALA A 150 -12.55 -2.77 -2.11
CA ALA A 150 -11.92 -3.13 -3.37
C ALA A 150 -11.06 -4.39 -3.17
N VAL A 151 -11.24 -5.38 -4.02
CA VAL A 151 -10.49 -6.64 -3.99
C VAL A 151 -9.36 -6.58 -5.00
N TYR A 152 -8.15 -6.73 -4.51
CA TYR A 152 -6.94 -6.76 -5.33
C TYR A 152 -6.34 -8.17 -5.29
N ASN A 153 -5.44 -8.44 -6.21
CA ASN A 153 -4.65 -9.68 -6.22
C ASN A 153 -3.81 -9.92 -4.95
N ARG A 154 -3.66 -8.91 -4.08
CA ARG A 154 -2.88 -8.95 -2.83
C ARG A 154 -3.70 -8.69 -1.57
N GLY A 155 -5.01 -8.70 -1.65
CA GLY A 155 -5.91 -8.46 -0.52
C GLY A 155 -6.99 -7.43 -0.80
N GLU A 156 -7.69 -7.02 0.23
CA GLU A 156 -8.77 -6.06 0.15
C GLU A 156 -8.34 -4.68 0.70
N SER A 157 -8.97 -3.63 0.18
CA SER A 157 -8.82 -2.28 0.70
C SER A 157 -9.53 -2.11 2.05
N GLU A 158 -9.30 -0.97 2.69
CA GLU A 158 -10.18 -0.47 3.72
C GLU A 158 -11.62 -0.34 3.21
N ALA A 159 -12.60 -0.47 4.10
CA ALA A 159 -14.01 -0.44 3.75
C ALA A 159 -14.55 0.99 3.66
N SER A 160 -15.38 1.25 2.66
CA SER A 160 -16.21 2.47 2.57
C SER A 160 -17.62 2.14 3.02
N TYR A 161 -18.15 2.89 4.00
CA TYR A 161 -19.41 2.63 4.68
C TYR A 161 -20.53 3.59 4.29
N ILE A 162 -21.77 3.06 4.29
CA ILE A 162 -23.00 3.85 4.27
C ILE A 162 -24.05 3.19 5.17
N THR A 163 -24.79 4.01 5.91
CA THR A 163 -25.98 3.56 6.64
C THR A 163 -27.24 4.07 5.94
N LEU A 164 -28.13 3.17 5.60
CA LEU A 164 -29.46 3.45 5.07
C LEU A 164 -30.45 3.28 6.22
N SER A 165 -31.05 4.39 6.67
CA SER A 165 -32.10 4.33 7.68
C SER A 165 -33.44 3.94 7.06
N LYS A 166 -34.25 3.19 7.80
CA LYS A 166 -35.61 2.82 7.40
C LYS A 166 -36.50 4.03 7.05
N SER A 167 -36.24 5.18 7.65
CA SER A 167 -36.94 6.43 7.33
C SER A 167 -36.50 7.05 5.99
N GLY A 168 -35.34 6.63 5.43
CA GLY A 168 -34.86 6.99 4.10
C GLY A 168 -35.35 6.07 3.01
N LEU A 169 -35.76 4.86 3.39
CA LEU A 169 -36.44 3.89 2.54
C LEU A 169 -37.96 4.17 2.61
N GLY A 170 -38.39 5.36 2.15
CA GLY A 170 -39.82 5.60 1.97
C GLY A 170 -40.40 4.44 1.14
N MET A 171 -41.45 3.79 1.65
CA MET A 171 -42.06 2.61 1.05
C MET A 171 -42.24 2.77 -0.46
N VAL A 172 -41.32 2.21 -1.24
CA VAL A 172 -41.55 1.92 -2.65
C VAL A 172 -41.79 0.43 -2.71
N ALA A 173 -43.07 0.08 -2.74
CA ALA A 173 -43.48 -1.28 -2.96
C ALA A 173 -42.95 -1.71 -4.33
N GLY A 174 -41.92 -2.54 -4.35
CA GLY A 174 -41.47 -3.24 -5.54
C GLY A 174 -40.09 -2.90 -6.11
N ASP A 175 -39.36 -1.90 -5.57
CA ASP A 175 -38.06 -1.52 -6.14
C ASP A 175 -36.89 -1.88 -5.22
N ASN A 176 -35.92 -2.58 -5.80
CA ASN A 176 -34.68 -2.98 -5.14
C ASN A 176 -33.71 -1.79 -5.08
N ALA A 177 -33.13 -1.53 -3.93
CA ALA A 177 -32.04 -0.58 -3.83
C ALA A 177 -30.85 -1.04 -4.68
N ALA A 178 -30.39 -0.22 -5.62
CA ALA A 178 -29.24 -0.53 -6.45
C ALA A 178 -28.06 0.35 -6.00
N ILE A 179 -26.92 -0.29 -5.77
CA ILE A 179 -25.65 0.40 -5.48
C ILE A 179 -24.83 0.37 -6.76
N THR A 180 -24.56 1.55 -7.32
CA THR A 180 -23.70 1.69 -8.50
C THR A 180 -22.36 2.32 -8.10
N VAL A 181 -21.26 1.75 -8.58
CA VAL A 181 -19.90 2.32 -8.41
C VAL A 181 -19.50 2.96 -9.74
N ASP A 182 -19.31 4.29 -9.75
CA ASP A 182 -18.79 5.02 -10.89
C ASP A 182 -17.46 5.69 -10.49
N GLY A 183 -16.37 5.08 -10.87
CA GLY A 183 -15.03 5.49 -10.49
C GLY A 183 -14.83 5.44 -8.97
N ARG A 184 -14.77 6.61 -8.31
CA ARG A 184 -14.63 6.75 -6.85
C ARG A 184 -15.95 7.06 -6.13
N GLN A 185 -17.07 6.97 -6.83
CA GLN A 185 -18.37 7.29 -6.28
C GLN A 185 -19.23 6.03 -6.18
N ILE A 186 -19.84 5.83 -5.01
CA ILE A 186 -20.89 4.83 -4.81
C ILE A 186 -22.22 5.56 -4.90
N VAL A 187 -23.05 5.20 -5.87
CA VAL A 187 -24.38 5.76 -6.04
C VAL A 187 -25.39 4.72 -5.64
N VAL A 188 -26.22 5.02 -4.64
CA VAL A 188 -27.37 4.18 -4.30
C VAL A 188 -28.58 4.77 -5.01
N SER A 189 -29.15 4.05 -5.97
CA SER A 189 -30.36 4.41 -6.71
C SER A 189 -31.48 3.39 -6.43
N GLY A 190 -32.73 3.80 -6.54
CA GLY A 190 -33.90 2.95 -6.27
C GLY A 190 -34.84 3.57 -5.26
N VAL A 191 -34.59 4.82 -4.89
CA VAL A 191 -35.49 5.63 -4.06
C VAL A 191 -36.03 6.76 -4.95
N GLU A 192 -37.27 6.70 -5.35
CA GLU A 192 -37.86 7.79 -6.15
C GLU A 192 -37.65 9.15 -5.47
N GLY A 193 -36.91 10.03 -6.14
CA GLY A 193 -36.84 11.47 -5.87
C GLY A 193 -35.67 11.98 -5.04
N LYS A 194 -34.73 11.16 -4.51
CA LYS A 194 -33.54 11.68 -3.82
C LYS A 194 -32.30 10.81 -4.06
N PRO A 195 -31.34 11.25 -4.88
CA PRO A 195 -30.07 10.56 -5.00
C PRO A 195 -29.28 10.66 -3.68
N VAL A 196 -28.87 9.52 -3.12
CA VAL A 196 -27.89 9.47 -2.03
C VAL A 196 -26.51 9.40 -2.66
N ARG A 197 -25.73 10.46 -2.53
CA ARG A 197 -24.37 10.54 -3.05
C ARG A 197 -23.39 10.24 -1.95
N ILE A 198 -22.65 9.11 -2.08
CA ILE A 198 -21.54 8.80 -1.18
C ILE A 198 -20.28 9.26 -1.86
N VAL A 199 -19.59 10.18 -1.23
CA VAL A 199 -18.26 10.62 -1.67
C VAL A 199 -17.27 9.98 -0.71
N ALA A 200 -16.42 9.06 -1.20
CA ALA A 200 -15.25 8.67 -0.46
C ALA A 200 -14.34 9.89 -0.36
N THR A 201 -14.17 10.42 0.84
CA THR A 201 -13.13 11.41 1.07
C THR A 201 -11.82 10.66 1.05
N ASP A 202 -10.93 11.03 0.10
CA ASP A 202 -9.54 10.63 0.15
C ASP A 202 -9.02 11.01 1.55
N GLY A 203 -8.76 10.01 2.36
CA GLY A 203 -8.15 10.22 3.66
C GLY A 203 -6.76 10.84 3.43
N LYS A 204 -6.65 12.09 3.69
CA LYS A 204 -5.41 12.73 4.09
C LYS A 204 -5.57 13.13 5.54
#